data_a597ac8f42bc78b43f0746c88fdbe7d5
#
_entry.id   a597ac8f42bc78b43f0746c88fdbe7d5
#
_cell.length_a   1.000
_cell.length_b   1.000
_cell.length_c   1.000
_cell.angle_alpha   90.00
_cell.angle_beta   90.00
_cell.angle_gamma   90.00
#
_symmetry.space_group_name_H-M   'P 1'
#
loop_
_entity.id
_entity.type
_entity.pdbx_description
1 polymer ?
#
loop_
_entity_poly.entity_id
_entity_poly.type
_entity_poly.pdbx_seq_one_letter_code
_entity_poly.pdbx_strand_id
1 'polypeptide(L)'
;MNKMDFDSALRRQVMSLPELMRQQYADLEPKTRTVLSTPEIFNIQRIVLTGCGDSYAALLAVKPAFEKYAKIRTEVVPTIDLARDYEKKNLGYAPQSPLVIAVSNSGQVARVGEAVRRCRKAGAFTLGITGHEESVLGQS
;
A
#
# COMPACT_ATOMS: atom_id res chain seq x y z
N MET A 1 15.17 -21.95 38.90
CA MET A 1 14.09 -21.69 37.95
C MET A 1 14.75 -21.43 36.59
N ASN A 2 14.83 -22.47 35.72
CA ASN A 2 15.46 -22.38 34.41
C ASN A 2 14.67 -21.38 33.59
N LYS A 3 15.33 -20.28 33.15
CA LYS A 3 14.82 -19.46 32.08
C LYS A 3 14.69 -20.37 30.86
N MET A 4 13.50 -20.83 30.55
CA MET A 4 13.22 -21.43 29.25
C MET A 4 13.63 -20.39 28.20
N ASP A 5 14.61 -20.78 27.42
CA ASP A 5 15.10 -19.93 26.30
C ASP A 5 14.01 -19.95 25.23
N PHE A 6 13.11 -18.97 25.28
CA PHE A 6 12.05 -18.80 24.30
C PHE A 6 12.62 -18.26 22.97
N ASP A 7 13.53 -18.99 22.37
CA ASP A 7 14.02 -18.68 21.02
C ASP A 7 13.05 -19.23 19.97
N SER A 8 11.94 -18.52 19.76
CA SER A 8 10.99 -18.82 18.70
C SER A 8 11.31 -18.05 17.43
N ALA A 9 10.87 -18.57 16.27
CA ALA A 9 10.98 -17.88 14.99
C ALA A 9 10.35 -16.48 15.04
N LEU A 10 9.21 -16.36 15.71
CA LEU A 10 8.53 -15.07 15.91
C LEU A 10 9.39 -14.08 16.71
N ARG A 11 10.02 -14.53 17.80
CA ARG A 11 10.92 -13.68 18.58
C ARG A 11 12.09 -13.16 17.73
N ARG A 12 12.74 -14.03 16.96
CA ARG A 12 13.84 -13.62 16.05
C ARG A 12 13.36 -12.59 15.06
N GLN A 13 12.18 -12.77 14.46
CA GLN A 13 11.60 -11.79 13.54
C GLN A 13 11.35 -10.45 14.25
N VAL A 14 10.73 -10.44 15.42
CA VAL A 14 10.49 -9.20 16.17
C VAL A 14 11.79 -8.50 16.53
N MET A 15 12.80 -9.23 16.96
CA MET A 15 14.10 -8.65 17.33
C MET A 15 14.90 -8.15 16.15
N SER A 16 14.64 -8.65 14.94
CA SER A 16 15.29 -8.16 13.70
C SER A 16 14.63 -6.91 13.11
N LEU A 17 13.42 -6.51 13.56
CA LEU A 17 12.69 -5.37 12.99
C LEU A 17 13.47 -4.05 12.95
N PRO A 18 14.24 -3.64 13.98
CA PRO A 18 14.97 -2.38 13.92
C PRO A 18 16.00 -2.34 12.79
N GLU A 19 16.70 -3.45 12.57
CA GLU A 19 17.69 -3.55 11.49
C GLU A 19 16.99 -3.66 10.13
N LEU A 20 15.93 -4.45 10.02
CA LEU A 20 15.12 -4.55 8.83
C LEU A 20 14.56 -3.18 8.40
N MET A 21 14.07 -2.38 9.35
CA MET A 21 13.58 -1.03 9.05
C MET A 21 14.67 -0.11 8.50
N ARG A 22 15.89 -0.17 9.04
CA ARG A 22 17.01 0.63 8.52
C ARG A 22 17.37 0.22 7.09
N GLN A 23 17.44 -1.08 6.83
CA GLN A 23 17.75 -1.62 5.50
C GLN A 23 16.66 -1.26 4.49
N GLN A 24 15.41 -1.44 4.84
CA GLN A 24 14.27 -1.09 3.98
C GLN A 24 14.20 0.42 3.71
N TYR A 25 14.47 1.25 4.70
CA TYR A 25 14.52 2.69 4.49
C TYR A 25 15.61 3.08 3.49
N ALA A 26 16.82 2.53 3.64
CA ALA A 26 17.93 2.81 2.74
C ALA A 26 17.68 2.32 1.30
N ASP A 27 16.95 1.23 1.12
CA ASP A 27 16.58 0.69 -0.19
C ASP A 27 15.41 1.46 -0.83
N LEU A 28 14.36 1.74 -0.08
CA LEU A 28 13.11 2.30 -0.60
C LEU A 28 13.15 3.82 -0.78
N GLU A 29 13.89 4.55 0.07
CA GLU A 29 13.91 6.01 0.04
C GLU A 29 14.32 6.56 -1.34
N PRO A 30 15.43 6.14 -1.97
CA PRO A 30 15.77 6.62 -3.30
C PRO A 30 14.77 6.18 -4.38
N LYS A 31 14.19 4.99 -4.26
CA LYS A 31 13.19 4.47 -5.21
C LYS A 31 11.89 5.28 -5.14
N THR A 32 11.43 5.63 -3.94
CA THR A 32 10.18 6.40 -3.78
C THR A 32 10.26 7.80 -4.38
N ARG A 33 11.43 8.38 -4.51
CA ARG A 33 11.64 9.69 -5.15
C ARG A 33 11.42 9.67 -6.66
N THR A 34 11.48 8.51 -7.29
CA THR A 34 11.39 8.34 -8.73
C THR A 34 10.11 7.64 -9.20
N VAL A 35 9.33 7.08 -8.28
CA VAL A 35 8.08 6.36 -8.58
C VAL A 35 7.00 7.26 -9.17
N LEU A 36 6.95 8.51 -8.72
CA LEU A 36 6.04 9.52 -9.20
C LEU A 36 6.83 10.73 -9.72
N SER A 37 6.49 11.18 -10.90
CA SER A 37 7.03 12.43 -11.42
C SER A 37 6.41 13.64 -10.69
N THR A 38 7.09 14.77 -10.73
CA THR A 38 6.59 16.02 -10.12
C THR A 38 5.20 16.42 -10.62
N PRO A 39 4.88 16.37 -11.94
CA PRO A 39 3.53 16.65 -12.42
C PRO A 39 2.47 15.69 -11.88
N GLU A 40 2.80 14.39 -11.73
CA GLU A 40 1.88 13.39 -11.17
C GLU A 40 1.57 13.70 -9.71
N ILE A 41 2.60 14.05 -8.91
CA ILE A 41 2.42 14.41 -7.50
C ILE A 41 1.47 15.60 -7.36
N PHE A 42 1.62 16.64 -8.20
CA PHE A 42 0.74 17.81 -8.15
C PHE A 42 -0.69 17.52 -8.59
N ASN A 43 -0.91 16.50 -9.40
CA ASN A 43 -2.24 16.08 -9.82
C ASN A 43 -2.98 15.24 -8.76
N ILE A 44 -2.28 14.66 -7.78
CA ILE A 44 -2.89 13.84 -6.74
C ILE A 44 -3.66 14.73 -5.77
N GLN A 45 -4.98 14.59 -5.75
CA GLN A 45 -5.85 15.32 -4.83
C GLN A 45 -6.46 14.41 -3.74
N ARG A 46 -6.30 13.10 -3.88
CA ARG A 46 -6.88 12.11 -2.99
C ARG A 46 -6.05 10.84 -3.01
N ILE A 47 -5.95 10.18 -1.86
CA ILE A 47 -5.29 8.89 -1.72
C ILE A 47 -6.30 7.84 -1.25
N VAL A 48 -6.32 6.70 -1.92
CA VAL A 48 -7.08 5.51 -1.53
C VAL A 48 -6.09 4.39 -1.24
N LEU A 49 -6.09 3.92 0.00
CA LEU A 49 -5.23 2.83 0.47
C LEU A 49 -6.07 1.54 0.52
N THR A 50 -5.52 0.43 0.03
CA THR A 50 -6.22 -0.86 0.06
C THR A 50 -5.27 -2.03 0.30
N GLY A 51 -5.77 -3.04 0.96
CA GLY A 51 -5.07 -4.27 1.29
C GLY A 51 -5.99 -5.28 1.96
N CYS A 52 -5.49 -6.47 2.25
CA CYS A 52 -6.21 -7.53 2.94
C CYS A 52 -5.51 -7.92 4.24
N GLY A 53 -6.26 -8.30 5.27
CA GLY A 53 -5.73 -8.78 6.53
C GLY A 53 -4.78 -7.78 7.19
N ASP A 54 -3.58 -8.23 7.52
CA ASP A 54 -2.56 -7.40 8.19
C ASP A 54 -2.13 -6.20 7.36
N SER A 55 -2.11 -6.32 6.03
CA SER A 55 -1.86 -5.18 5.14
C SER A 55 -2.92 -4.10 5.30
N TYR A 56 -4.19 -4.46 5.43
CA TYR A 56 -5.26 -3.50 5.69
C TYR A 56 -5.10 -2.82 7.05
N ALA A 57 -4.79 -3.60 8.09
CA ALA A 57 -4.54 -3.06 9.44
C ALA A 57 -3.36 -2.08 9.45
N ALA A 58 -2.26 -2.41 8.76
CA ALA A 58 -1.11 -1.52 8.63
C ALA A 58 -1.48 -0.19 7.93
N LEU A 59 -2.33 -0.25 6.90
CA LEU A 59 -2.79 0.94 6.19
C LEU A 59 -3.67 1.85 7.05
N LEU A 60 -4.50 1.29 7.93
CA LEU A 60 -5.23 2.07 8.92
C LEU A 60 -4.28 2.83 9.86
N ALA A 61 -3.18 2.19 10.27
CA ALA A 61 -2.19 2.82 11.14
C ALA A 61 -1.40 3.95 10.47
N VAL A 62 -1.13 3.86 9.16
CA VAL A 62 -0.36 4.88 8.44
C VAL A 62 -1.21 6.01 7.84
N LYS A 63 -2.53 5.83 7.72
CA LYS A 63 -3.45 6.87 7.20
C LYS A 63 -3.23 8.24 7.83
N PRO A 64 -3.14 8.38 9.18
CA PRO A 64 -2.94 9.69 9.80
C PRO A 64 -1.64 10.38 9.37
N ALA A 65 -0.60 9.60 9.01
CA ALA A 65 0.65 10.16 8.51
C ALA A 65 0.46 10.81 7.13
N PHE A 66 -0.26 10.17 6.22
CA PHE A 66 -0.61 10.76 4.93
C PHE A 66 -1.40 12.06 5.10
N GLU A 67 -2.43 12.07 5.93
CA GLU A 67 -3.25 13.27 6.18
C GLU A 67 -2.44 14.39 6.83
N LYS A 68 -1.54 14.05 7.77
CA LYS A 68 -0.73 15.04 8.49
C LYS A 68 0.37 15.65 7.61
N TYR A 69 1.10 14.82 6.87
CA TYR A 69 2.31 15.26 6.16
C TYR A 69 2.05 15.62 4.69
N ALA A 70 1.27 14.81 3.98
CA ALA A 70 0.92 15.12 2.60
C ALA A 70 -0.22 16.13 2.47
N LYS A 71 -1.00 16.34 3.55
CA LYS A 71 -2.20 17.23 3.54
C LYS A 71 -3.24 16.83 2.49
N ILE A 72 -3.26 15.57 2.11
CA ILE A 72 -4.17 15.03 1.12
C ILE A 72 -5.20 14.14 1.81
N ARG A 73 -6.46 14.28 1.43
CA ARG A 73 -7.54 13.41 1.91
C ARG A 73 -7.21 11.95 1.61
N THR A 74 -7.11 11.14 2.67
CA THR A 74 -6.75 9.74 2.58
C THR A 74 -7.86 8.85 3.11
N GLU A 75 -8.19 7.82 2.36
CA GLU A 75 -9.20 6.83 2.71
C GLU A 75 -8.58 5.43 2.72
N VAL A 76 -8.97 4.60 3.68
CA VAL A 76 -8.58 3.17 3.69
C VAL A 76 -9.83 2.37 3.37
N VAL A 77 -9.82 1.67 2.24
CA VAL A 77 -10.96 0.93 1.72
C VAL A 77 -10.64 -0.56 1.70
N PRO A 78 -11.49 -1.42 2.29
CA PRO A 78 -11.31 -2.86 2.16
C PRO A 78 -11.24 -3.27 0.70
N THR A 79 -10.33 -4.18 0.38
CA THR A 79 -10.08 -4.56 -1.02
C THR A 79 -11.32 -5.11 -1.72
N ILE A 80 -12.18 -5.82 -0.98
CA ILE A 80 -13.43 -6.36 -1.54
C ILE A 80 -14.36 -5.24 -1.97
N ASP A 81 -14.53 -4.22 -1.14
CA ASP A 81 -15.39 -3.08 -1.43
C ASP A 81 -14.84 -2.30 -2.63
N LEU A 82 -13.53 -2.04 -2.65
CA LEU A 82 -12.87 -1.35 -3.75
C LEU A 82 -12.99 -2.12 -5.07
N ALA A 83 -12.93 -3.46 -5.02
CA ALA A 83 -13.05 -4.31 -6.19
C ALA A 83 -14.48 -4.41 -6.73
N ARG A 84 -15.51 -4.28 -5.88
CA ARG A 84 -16.90 -4.59 -6.23
C ARG A 84 -17.84 -3.41 -6.11
N ASP A 85 -17.91 -2.81 -4.93
CA ASP A 85 -19.00 -1.92 -4.55
C ASP A 85 -18.61 -0.45 -4.60
N TYR A 86 -17.32 -0.14 -4.56
CA TYR A 86 -16.84 1.23 -4.57
C TYR A 86 -17.22 1.94 -5.88
N GLU A 87 -18.01 2.98 -5.79
CA GLU A 87 -18.48 3.69 -6.98
C GLU A 87 -17.36 4.43 -7.69
N LYS A 88 -17.29 4.31 -9.01
CA LYS A 88 -16.25 4.96 -9.84
C LYS A 88 -16.20 6.47 -9.62
N LYS A 89 -17.34 7.12 -9.42
CA LYS A 89 -17.39 8.57 -9.13
C LYS A 89 -16.62 8.95 -7.86
N ASN A 90 -16.49 8.01 -6.91
CA ASN A 90 -15.73 8.22 -5.68
C ASN A 90 -14.21 8.11 -5.89
N LEU A 91 -13.75 7.63 -7.05
CA LEU A 91 -12.35 7.68 -7.44
C LEU A 91 -11.93 9.06 -7.99
N GLY A 92 -12.89 9.98 -8.19
CA GLY A 92 -12.65 11.30 -8.76
C GLY A 92 -12.91 11.35 -10.28
N TYR A 93 -13.04 12.55 -10.80
CA TYR A 93 -13.36 12.78 -12.22
C TYR A 93 -12.14 13.15 -13.06
N ALA A 94 -11.10 13.66 -12.44
CA ALA A 94 -9.88 14.05 -13.15
C ALA A 94 -8.98 12.82 -13.35
N PRO A 95 -8.42 12.63 -14.55
CA PRO A 95 -7.43 11.61 -14.79
C PRO A 95 -6.27 11.73 -13.80
N GLN A 96 -5.87 10.60 -13.17
CA GLN A 96 -4.78 10.50 -12.21
C GLN A 96 -4.97 11.28 -10.89
N SER A 97 -6.12 11.90 -10.68
CA SER A 97 -6.43 12.63 -9.45
C SER A 97 -6.43 11.75 -8.19
N PRO A 98 -7.01 10.53 -8.16
CA PRO A 98 -6.81 9.62 -7.05
C PRO A 98 -5.55 8.79 -7.27
N LEU A 99 -4.67 8.78 -6.27
CA LEU A 99 -3.63 7.76 -6.14
C LEU A 99 -4.20 6.59 -5.34
N VAL A 100 -4.24 5.42 -5.94
CA VAL A 100 -4.62 4.17 -5.27
C VAL A 100 -3.36 3.40 -4.92
N ILE A 101 -3.10 3.21 -3.63
CA ILE A 101 -1.98 2.42 -3.13
C ILE A 101 -2.51 1.09 -2.63
N ALA A 102 -2.11 0.01 -3.29
CA ALA A 102 -2.47 -1.35 -2.93
C ALA A 102 -1.29 -2.07 -2.28
N VAL A 103 -1.51 -2.66 -1.10
CA VAL A 103 -0.45 -3.36 -0.35
C VAL A 103 -0.80 -4.84 -0.21
N SER A 104 0.13 -5.69 -0.60
CA SER A 104 0.04 -7.15 -0.41
C SER A 104 1.43 -7.76 -0.32
N ASN A 105 1.81 -8.27 0.84
CA ASN A 105 3.14 -8.87 1.03
C ASN A 105 3.42 -9.98 0.01
N SER A 106 2.54 -10.95 -0.13
CA SER A 106 2.68 -12.03 -1.13
C SER A 106 2.41 -11.57 -2.56
N GLY A 107 1.67 -10.49 -2.73
CA GLY A 107 1.18 -10.04 -4.04
C GLY A 107 0.20 -11.01 -4.73
N GLN A 108 -0.08 -12.17 -4.16
CA GLN A 108 -0.87 -13.24 -4.80
C GLN A 108 -2.38 -13.15 -4.55
N VAL A 109 -2.82 -12.19 -3.76
CA VAL A 109 -4.25 -12.02 -3.47
C VAL A 109 -4.96 -11.50 -4.72
N ALA A 110 -5.66 -12.39 -5.42
CA ALA A 110 -6.35 -12.08 -6.69
C ALA A 110 -7.27 -10.85 -6.59
N ARG A 111 -7.93 -10.67 -5.43
CA ARG A 111 -8.83 -9.54 -5.18
C ARG A 111 -8.10 -8.20 -5.19
N VAL A 112 -6.85 -8.15 -4.71
CA VAL A 112 -6.03 -6.93 -4.73
C VAL A 112 -5.71 -6.54 -6.17
N GLY A 113 -5.27 -7.50 -7.00
CA GLY A 113 -5.04 -7.25 -8.43
C GLY A 113 -6.30 -6.82 -9.17
N GLU A 114 -7.46 -7.43 -8.85
CA GLU A 114 -8.75 -7.03 -9.41
C GLU A 114 -9.09 -5.57 -9.08
N ALA A 115 -8.94 -5.18 -7.81
CA ALA A 115 -9.20 -3.81 -7.36
C ALA A 115 -8.29 -2.80 -8.07
N VAL A 116 -6.99 -3.09 -8.19
CA VAL A 116 -6.03 -2.24 -8.88
C VAL A 116 -6.41 -2.07 -10.36
N ARG A 117 -6.66 -3.17 -11.07
CA ARG A 117 -7.08 -3.10 -12.50
C ARG A 117 -8.37 -2.31 -12.69
N ARG A 118 -9.34 -2.48 -11.77
CA ARG A 118 -10.59 -1.71 -11.80
C ARG A 118 -10.34 -0.21 -11.62
N CYS A 119 -9.50 0.17 -10.66
CA CYS A 119 -9.17 1.57 -10.40
C CYS A 119 -8.39 2.20 -11.55
N ARG A 120 -7.40 1.48 -12.10
CA ARG A 120 -6.64 1.91 -13.28
C ARG A 120 -7.57 2.13 -14.49
N LYS A 121 -8.49 1.20 -14.75
CA LYS A 121 -9.49 1.34 -15.83
C LYS A 121 -10.44 2.52 -15.61
N ALA A 122 -10.64 2.94 -14.36
CA ALA A 122 -11.41 4.13 -14.03
C ALA A 122 -10.60 5.45 -14.14
N GLY A 123 -9.30 5.38 -14.49
CA GLY A 123 -8.43 6.54 -14.66
C GLY A 123 -7.61 6.92 -13.43
N ALA A 124 -7.64 6.11 -12.36
CA ALA A 124 -6.82 6.35 -11.18
C ALA A 124 -5.34 6.05 -11.46
N PHE A 125 -4.45 6.81 -10.82
CA PHE A 125 -3.05 6.43 -10.72
C PHE A 125 -2.92 5.29 -9.70
N THR A 126 -2.21 4.21 -10.04
CA THR A 126 -2.12 3.02 -9.18
C THR A 126 -0.69 2.68 -8.84
N LEU A 127 -0.45 2.41 -7.56
CA LEU A 127 0.84 1.98 -7.02
C LEU A 127 0.66 0.68 -6.23
N GLY A 128 1.39 -0.37 -6.61
CA GLY A 128 1.45 -1.64 -5.89
C GLY A 128 2.67 -1.70 -4.98
N ILE A 129 2.49 -2.11 -3.74
CA ILE A 129 3.58 -2.43 -2.80
C ILE A 129 3.50 -3.92 -2.50
N THR A 130 4.52 -4.67 -2.93
CA THR A 130 4.59 -6.11 -2.75
C THR A 130 6.03 -6.57 -2.52
N GLY A 131 6.22 -7.68 -1.84
CA GLY A 131 7.51 -8.36 -1.70
C GLY A 131 7.90 -9.20 -2.93
N HIS A 132 7.00 -9.34 -3.93
CA HIS A 132 7.21 -10.22 -5.08
C HIS A 132 6.77 -9.52 -6.38
N GLU A 133 7.73 -9.12 -7.19
CA GLU A 133 7.48 -8.40 -8.45
C GLU A 133 6.68 -9.24 -9.45
N GLU A 134 6.97 -10.54 -9.54
CA GLU A 134 6.28 -11.50 -10.42
C GLU A 134 4.87 -11.89 -9.95
N SER A 135 4.36 -11.23 -8.92
CA SER A 135 3.03 -11.54 -8.36
C SER A 135 1.88 -10.93 -9.15
N VAL A 136 0.66 -11.37 -8.84
CA VAL A 136 -0.58 -10.82 -9.41
C VAL A 136 -0.66 -9.29 -9.22
N LEU A 137 -0.24 -8.79 -8.06
CA LEU A 137 -0.21 -7.34 -7.80
C LEU A 137 0.90 -6.65 -8.59
N GLY A 138 2.10 -7.24 -8.62
CA GLY A 138 3.24 -6.66 -9.33
C GLY A 138 3.00 -6.50 -10.84
N GLN A 139 2.16 -7.37 -11.43
CA GLN A 139 1.79 -7.36 -12.85
C GLN A 139 0.44 -6.67 -13.13
N SER A 140 -0.21 -6.08 -12.16
CA SER A 140 -1.54 -5.41 -12.29
C SER A 140 -1.42 -3.92 -12.69
#